data_9aaddd1937104dff5fb34ff7329f325b
#
_entry.id   9aaddd1937104dff5fb34ff7329f325b
#
_cell.length_a   1.000
_cell.length_b   1.000
_cell.length_c   1.000
_cell.angle_alpha   90.00
_cell.angle_beta   90.00
_cell.angle_gamma   90.00
#
_symmetry.space_group_name_H-M   'P 1'
#
loop_
_entity.id
_entity.type
_entity.pdbx_description
1 polymer ?
#
loop_
_entity_poly.entity_id
_entity_poly.type
_entity_poly.pdbx_seq_one_letter_code
_entity_poly.pdbx_strand_id
1 'polypeptide(L)'
;MNALDTQFHQLHHDGLLILTNVADATGARLVEQLGGKAVATSSAAVAWAHGYPDGNTLPLERLISTVESIARVIKVPLSVDIEAGYSDDLDRVAEVIDAVVAAGAVGINIEDGSGTPELLARKIEVARKVADKRDVKLFINARTDVYLKSLVPAEDRVAETLRRAALYQAAGADGLFAAGVTSAYEIEAICKGTALPVNVLGLAGLPSPDELKTLGVRRLSAGSGIAEFMYGAMGSLVKSFLASGKLDTHDLKAFTYGEVNGLLK
;
A
#
# COMPACT_ATOMS: atom_id res chain seq x y z
N MET A 1 3.32 -6.75 -23.04
CA MET A 1 3.93 -6.68 -21.68
C MET A 1 4.14 -5.22 -21.31
N ASN A 2 3.57 -4.78 -20.22
CA ASN A 2 3.78 -3.44 -19.70
C ASN A 2 5.16 -3.39 -19.01
N ALA A 3 6.05 -2.48 -19.41
CA ALA A 3 7.40 -2.39 -18.82
C ALA A 3 7.36 -2.10 -17.31
N LEU A 4 6.31 -1.42 -16.82
CA LEU A 4 6.15 -1.05 -15.42
C LEU A 4 5.80 -2.24 -14.52
N ASP A 5 5.07 -3.23 -15.02
CA ASP A 5 4.73 -4.44 -14.24
C ASP A 5 6.00 -5.28 -13.98
N THR A 6 6.80 -5.52 -15.00
CA THR A 6 8.08 -6.22 -14.88
C THR A 6 9.05 -5.45 -13.98
N GLN A 7 9.13 -4.13 -14.12
CA GLN A 7 9.94 -3.28 -13.24
C GLN A 7 9.49 -3.40 -11.79
N PHE A 8 8.17 -3.42 -11.51
CA PHE A 8 7.66 -3.50 -10.14
C PHE A 8 8.01 -4.82 -9.47
N HIS A 9 7.89 -5.95 -10.20
CA HIS A 9 8.39 -7.24 -9.71
C HIS A 9 9.87 -7.19 -9.36
N GLN A 10 10.70 -6.66 -10.27
CA GLN A 10 12.15 -6.58 -10.08
C GLN A 10 12.52 -5.77 -8.82
N LEU A 11 11.83 -4.67 -8.55
CA LEU A 11 12.07 -3.84 -7.36
C LEU A 11 11.92 -4.60 -6.03
N HIS A 12 11.14 -5.69 -5.99
CA HIS A 12 10.98 -6.54 -4.81
C HIS A 12 12.11 -7.60 -4.66
N HIS A 13 13.01 -7.69 -5.65
CA HIS A 13 14.18 -8.59 -5.62
C HIS A 13 15.51 -7.82 -5.51
N ASP A 14 15.54 -6.54 -5.86
CA ASP A 14 16.74 -5.69 -5.88
C ASP A 14 16.98 -4.96 -4.54
N GLY A 15 16.92 -5.67 -3.43
CA GLY A 15 17.15 -5.10 -2.11
C GLY A 15 15.87 -4.72 -1.37
N LEU A 16 15.88 -3.60 -0.62
CA LEU A 16 14.71 -3.09 0.10
C LEU A 16 14.04 -1.97 -0.71
N LEU A 17 12.83 -2.21 -1.20
CA LEU A 17 11.98 -1.18 -1.77
C LEU A 17 11.35 -0.35 -0.66
N ILE A 18 11.71 0.94 -0.56
CA ILE A 18 11.00 1.91 0.27
C ILE A 18 9.87 2.48 -0.57
N LEU A 19 8.63 2.20 -0.18
CA LEU A 19 7.43 2.51 -0.95
C LEU A 19 6.55 3.50 -0.22
N THR A 20 6.44 4.70 -0.78
CA THR A 20 5.64 5.78 -0.22
C THR A 20 4.18 5.64 -0.64
N ASN A 21 3.27 5.81 0.33
CA ASN A 21 1.84 5.76 0.10
C ASN A 21 1.26 7.18 0.01
N VAL A 22 0.36 7.38 -0.93
CA VAL A 22 -0.26 8.68 -1.25
C VAL A 22 -1.78 8.57 -1.34
N ALA A 23 -2.46 9.73 -1.28
CA ALA A 23 -3.91 9.85 -1.45
C ALA A 23 -4.32 10.39 -2.83
N ASP A 24 -3.40 11.03 -3.58
CA ASP A 24 -3.73 11.82 -4.75
C ASP A 24 -2.59 11.91 -5.78
N ALA A 25 -2.92 12.52 -6.93
CA ALA A 25 -2.00 12.68 -8.05
C ALA A 25 -0.82 13.62 -7.76
N THR A 26 -1.02 14.68 -6.99
CA THR A 26 0.05 15.63 -6.66
C THR A 26 1.06 14.98 -5.73
N GLY A 27 0.58 14.26 -4.71
CA GLY A 27 1.42 13.46 -3.83
C GLY A 27 2.23 12.40 -4.59
N ALA A 28 1.58 11.70 -5.53
CA ALA A 28 2.25 10.69 -6.35
C ALA A 28 3.37 11.29 -7.21
N ARG A 29 3.10 12.42 -7.85
CA ARG A 29 4.11 13.12 -8.66
C ARG A 29 5.27 13.65 -7.81
N LEU A 30 4.97 14.13 -6.60
CA LEU A 30 6.01 14.56 -5.65
C LEU A 30 6.93 13.39 -5.25
N VAL A 31 6.35 12.23 -4.93
CA VAL A 31 7.13 11.03 -4.60
C VAL A 31 8.07 10.66 -5.74
N GLU A 32 7.57 10.62 -6.98
CA GLU A 32 8.41 10.33 -8.16
C GLU A 32 9.54 11.36 -8.32
N GLN A 33 9.23 12.66 -8.18
CA GLN A 33 10.24 13.72 -8.29
C GLN A 33 11.32 13.63 -7.21
N LEU A 34 10.98 13.16 -6.02
CA LEU A 34 11.92 12.93 -4.92
C LEU A 34 12.72 11.61 -5.06
N GLY A 35 12.55 10.91 -6.18
CA GLY A 35 13.32 9.69 -6.50
C GLY A 35 12.66 8.39 -6.08
N GLY A 36 11.38 8.40 -5.72
CA GLY A 36 10.60 7.20 -5.46
C GLY A 36 10.62 6.28 -6.68
N LYS A 37 10.96 5.01 -6.48
CA LYS A 37 11.07 4.01 -7.56
C LYS A 37 9.72 3.42 -7.97
N ALA A 38 8.73 3.57 -7.11
CA ALA A 38 7.33 3.21 -7.29
C ALA A 38 6.47 4.04 -6.35
N VAL A 39 5.17 4.08 -6.57
CA VAL A 39 4.18 4.76 -5.72
C VAL A 39 3.14 3.74 -5.31
N ALA A 40 2.62 3.85 -4.08
CA ALA A 40 1.44 3.13 -3.64
C ALA A 40 0.34 4.09 -3.20
N THR A 41 -0.92 3.65 -3.26
CA THR A 41 -1.99 4.32 -2.52
C THR A 41 -2.05 3.81 -1.08
N SER A 42 -2.67 4.59 -0.19
CA SER A 42 -3.18 4.13 1.10
C SER A 42 -4.69 4.17 1.04
N SER A 43 -5.36 3.05 1.28
CA SER A 43 -6.83 2.98 1.32
C SER A 43 -7.42 4.04 2.23
N ALA A 44 -6.92 4.11 3.48
CA ALA A 44 -7.33 5.10 4.46
C ALA A 44 -7.16 6.54 3.95
N ALA A 45 -5.97 6.89 3.42
CA ALA A 45 -5.70 8.24 2.94
C ALA A 45 -6.60 8.63 1.75
N VAL A 46 -6.85 7.69 0.83
CA VAL A 46 -7.77 7.91 -0.31
C VAL A 46 -9.20 8.06 0.18
N ALA A 47 -9.67 7.18 1.08
CA ALA A 47 -11.01 7.29 1.66
C ALA A 47 -11.22 8.64 2.37
N TRP A 48 -10.28 9.06 3.22
CA TRP A 48 -10.35 10.35 3.92
C TRP A 48 -10.36 11.53 2.98
N ALA A 49 -9.58 11.52 1.88
CA ALA A 49 -9.57 12.58 0.88
C ALA A 49 -10.93 12.73 0.17
N HIS A 50 -11.72 11.66 0.13
CA HIS A 50 -13.08 11.65 -0.41
C HIS A 50 -14.19 11.79 0.65
N GLY A 51 -13.83 11.96 1.95
CA GLY A 51 -14.80 12.12 3.04
C GLY A 51 -15.43 10.82 3.52
N TYR A 52 -14.79 9.68 3.28
CA TYR A 52 -15.23 8.37 3.76
C TYR A 52 -14.29 7.84 4.86
N PRO A 53 -14.79 7.08 5.83
CA PRO A 53 -13.93 6.32 6.73
C PRO A 53 -13.25 5.18 5.99
N ASP A 54 -12.10 4.72 6.49
CA ASP A 54 -11.44 3.50 6.04
C ASP A 54 -12.31 2.26 6.36
N GLY A 55 -12.14 1.17 5.61
CA GLY A 55 -12.83 -0.09 5.87
C GLY A 55 -13.89 -0.48 4.82
N ASN A 56 -13.50 -0.56 3.55
CA ASN A 56 -14.33 -0.96 2.40
C ASN A 56 -15.57 -0.06 2.17
N THR A 57 -15.48 1.22 2.54
CA THR A 57 -16.62 2.16 2.46
C THR A 57 -16.56 3.08 1.24
N LEU A 58 -15.37 3.25 0.64
CA LEU A 58 -15.17 4.12 -0.52
C LEU A 58 -15.88 3.54 -1.75
N PRO A 59 -16.75 4.30 -2.44
CA PRO A 59 -17.33 3.87 -3.71
C PRO A 59 -16.26 3.60 -4.77
N LEU A 60 -16.42 2.52 -5.53
CA LEU A 60 -15.43 2.07 -6.51
C LEU A 60 -15.08 3.16 -7.54
N GLU A 61 -16.06 3.91 -8.01
CA GLU A 61 -15.82 5.00 -8.97
C GLU A 61 -14.90 6.10 -8.42
N ARG A 62 -14.86 6.32 -7.11
CA ARG A 62 -13.95 7.28 -6.47
C ARG A 62 -12.53 6.73 -6.42
N LEU A 63 -12.39 5.45 -6.08
CA LEU A 63 -11.09 4.77 -6.14
C LEU A 63 -10.52 4.84 -7.56
N ILE A 64 -11.30 4.45 -8.57
CA ILE A 64 -10.85 4.42 -9.97
C ILE A 64 -10.45 5.80 -10.46
N SER A 65 -11.27 6.83 -10.20
CA SER A 65 -10.93 8.22 -10.56
C SER A 65 -9.61 8.69 -9.93
N THR A 66 -9.33 8.28 -8.68
CA THR A 66 -8.06 8.55 -8.00
C THR A 66 -6.90 7.82 -8.68
N VAL A 67 -7.06 6.53 -8.96
CA VAL A 67 -6.03 5.70 -9.62
C VAL A 67 -5.69 6.26 -11.02
N GLU A 68 -6.69 6.58 -11.83
CA GLU A 68 -6.50 7.22 -13.16
C GLU A 68 -5.77 8.56 -13.06
N SER A 69 -6.13 9.39 -12.06
CA SER A 69 -5.48 10.67 -11.83
C SER A 69 -4.00 10.51 -11.46
N ILE A 70 -3.68 9.52 -10.62
CA ILE A 70 -2.30 9.18 -10.24
C ILE A 70 -1.53 8.63 -11.46
N ALA A 71 -2.07 7.61 -12.13
CA ALA A 71 -1.41 6.96 -13.26
C ALA A 71 -1.09 7.93 -14.41
N ARG A 72 -1.93 8.97 -14.61
CA ARG A 72 -1.72 10.01 -15.62
C ARG A 72 -0.46 10.85 -15.40
N VAL A 73 -0.03 11.03 -14.14
CA VAL A 73 1.03 12.01 -13.81
C VAL A 73 2.38 11.36 -13.47
N ILE A 74 2.43 10.05 -13.25
CA ILE A 74 3.66 9.33 -12.90
C ILE A 74 4.12 8.42 -14.05
N LYS A 75 5.41 8.09 -14.05
CA LYS A 75 6.05 7.15 -14.99
C LYS A 75 6.66 5.94 -14.29
N VAL A 76 6.53 5.87 -12.97
CA VAL A 76 6.98 4.76 -12.13
C VAL A 76 5.80 3.81 -11.83
N PRO A 77 6.05 2.55 -11.45
CA PRO A 77 4.99 1.60 -11.11
C PRO A 77 4.03 2.11 -10.03
N LEU A 78 2.73 1.82 -10.19
CA LEU A 78 1.68 2.12 -9.22
C LEU A 78 1.13 0.84 -8.59
N SER A 79 1.15 0.77 -7.25
CA SER A 79 0.48 -0.25 -6.45
C SER A 79 -0.75 0.34 -5.78
N VAL A 80 -1.92 -0.30 -5.91
CA VAL A 80 -3.17 0.20 -5.35
C VAL A 80 -3.59 -0.65 -4.16
N ASP A 81 -3.87 -0.02 -3.03
CA ASP A 81 -4.47 -0.67 -1.86
C ASP A 81 -5.98 -0.79 -2.11
N ILE A 82 -6.46 -2.02 -2.21
CA ILE A 82 -7.87 -2.35 -2.45
C ILE A 82 -8.56 -2.96 -1.22
N GLU A 83 -7.98 -2.76 -0.03
CA GLU A 83 -8.51 -3.27 1.23
C GLU A 83 -8.79 -4.80 1.14
N ALA A 84 -9.97 -5.26 1.58
CA ALA A 84 -10.38 -6.66 1.41
C ALA A 84 -11.03 -6.95 0.03
N GLY A 85 -10.88 -6.06 -0.95
CA GLY A 85 -11.48 -6.18 -2.28
C GLY A 85 -12.90 -5.62 -2.36
N TYR A 86 -13.32 -4.82 -1.40
CA TYR A 86 -14.63 -4.14 -1.30
C TYR A 86 -15.85 -5.08 -1.30
N SER A 87 -15.66 -6.39 -1.33
CA SER A 87 -16.75 -7.39 -1.28
C SER A 87 -16.22 -8.76 -0.89
N ASP A 88 -17.11 -9.63 -0.40
CA ASP A 88 -16.85 -11.06 -0.25
C ASP A 88 -17.36 -11.88 -1.45
N ASP A 89 -18.14 -11.25 -2.33
CA ASP A 89 -18.53 -11.81 -3.62
C ASP A 89 -17.36 -11.75 -4.59
N LEU A 90 -16.92 -12.91 -5.08
CA LEU A 90 -15.74 -13.04 -5.94
C LEU A 90 -15.92 -12.37 -7.32
N ASP A 91 -17.12 -12.28 -7.83
CA ASP A 91 -17.39 -11.59 -9.11
C ASP A 91 -17.23 -10.07 -8.92
N ARG A 92 -17.67 -9.53 -7.78
CA ARG A 92 -17.45 -8.13 -7.42
C ARG A 92 -15.97 -7.83 -7.18
N VAL A 93 -15.25 -8.72 -6.51
CA VAL A 93 -13.78 -8.59 -6.35
C VAL A 93 -13.09 -8.57 -7.71
N ALA A 94 -13.53 -9.43 -8.65
CA ALA A 94 -13.00 -9.41 -10.02
C ALA A 94 -13.26 -8.07 -10.74
N GLU A 95 -14.44 -7.48 -10.59
CA GLU A 95 -14.77 -6.15 -11.15
C GLU A 95 -13.85 -5.06 -10.58
N VAL A 96 -13.60 -5.06 -9.26
CA VAL A 96 -12.69 -4.09 -8.61
C VAL A 96 -11.27 -4.22 -9.17
N ILE A 97 -10.75 -5.44 -9.22
CA ILE A 97 -9.37 -5.70 -9.70
C ILE A 97 -9.25 -5.34 -11.18
N ASP A 98 -10.24 -5.73 -12.00
CA ASP A 98 -10.28 -5.41 -13.42
C ASP A 98 -10.24 -3.90 -13.65
N ALA A 99 -11.02 -3.14 -12.88
CA ALA A 99 -11.09 -1.69 -12.97
C ALA A 99 -9.78 -1.00 -12.54
N VAL A 100 -9.16 -1.41 -11.43
CA VAL A 100 -7.88 -0.78 -10.99
C VAL A 100 -6.74 -1.12 -11.92
N VAL A 101 -6.68 -2.32 -12.50
CA VAL A 101 -5.68 -2.68 -13.51
C VAL A 101 -5.91 -1.89 -14.80
N ALA A 102 -7.16 -1.72 -15.23
CA ALA A 102 -7.50 -0.88 -16.38
C ALA A 102 -7.11 0.59 -16.17
N ALA A 103 -7.20 1.09 -14.95
CA ALA A 103 -6.81 2.45 -14.57
C ALA A 103 -5.28 2.65 -14.48
N GLY A 104 -4.47 1.59 -14.61
CA GLY A 104 -3.01 1.67 -14.68
C GLY A 104 -2.25 1.06 -13.50
N ALA A 105 -2.92 0.37 -12.58
CA ALA A 105 -2.23 -0.34 -11.50
C ALA A 105 -1.45 -1.56 -12.05
N VAL A 106 -0.22 -1.72 -11.57
CA VAL A 106 0.64 -2.90 -11.84
C VAL A 106 0.90 -3.71 -10.58
N GLY A 107 0.38 -3.28 -9.45
CA GLY A 107 0.38 -4.00 -8.18
C GLY A 107 -0.86 -3.67 -7.36
N ILE A 108 -1.22 -4.59 -6.48
CA ILE A 108 -2.28 -4.39 -5.48
C ILE A 108 -1.83 -4.85 -4.11
N ASN A 109 -2.33 -4.18 -3.04
CA ASN A 109 -2.47 -4.81 -1.74
C ASN A 109 -3.90 -5.34 -1.63
N ILE A 110 -4.05 -6.55 -1.11
CA ILE A 110 -5.35 -7.13 -0.74
C ILE A 110 -5.21 -7.85 0.60
N GLU A 111 -6.18 -7.70 1.51
CA GLU A 111 -6.02 -8.13 2.90
C GLU A 111 -7.08 -9.12 3.37
N ASP A 112 -6.69 -9.93 4.38
CA ASP A 112 -7.63 -10.80 5.09
C ASP A 112 -8.44 -10.04 6.15
N GLY A 113 -7.90 -8.95 6.69
CA GLY A 113 -8.56 -8.15 7.71
C GLY A 113 -8.98 -8.99 8.91
N SER A 114 -10.29 -9.09 9.16
CA SER A 114 -10.90 -10.01 10.14
C SER A 114 -11.60 -11.19 9.46
N GLY A 115 -11.48 -11.33 8.15
CA GLY A 115 -12.01 -12.46 7.37
C GLY A 115 -11.17 -13.72 7.50
N THR A 116 -11.65 -14.81 6.90
CA THR A 116 -10.90 -16.06 6.88
C THR A 116 -9.76 -16.00 5.85
N PRO A 117 -8.59 -16.57 6.13
CA PRO A 117 -7.49 -16.61 5.18
C PRO A 117 -7.85 -17.40 3.90
N GLU A 118 -8.75 -18.37 3.99
CA GLU A 118 -9.25 -19.14 2.84
C GLU A 118 -10.07 -18.27 1.88
N LEU A 119 -10.80 -17.28 2.39
CA LEU A 119 -11.52 -16.31 1.55
C LEU A 119 -10.51 -15.42 0.81
N LEU A 120 -9.49 -14.91 1.51
CA LEU A 120 -8.45 -14.11 0.84
C LEU A 120 -7.72 -14.94 -0.23
N ALA A 121 -7.40 -16.21 0.03
CA ALA A 121 -6.79 -17.07 -0.97
C ALA A 121 -7.64 -17.15 -2.25
N ARG A 122 -8.96 -17.33 -2.13
CA ARG A 122 -9.86 -17.32 -3.31
C ARG A 122 -9.88 -15.97 -4.02
N LYS A 123 -9.83 -14.86 -3.28
CA LYS A 123 -9.73 -13.51 -3.88
C LYS A 123 -8.42 -13.33 -4.63
N ILE A 124 -7.31 -13.89 -4.13
CA ILE A 124 -6.00 -13.87 -4.81
C ILE A 124 -6.05 -14.69 -6.12
N GLU A 125 -6.68 -15.86 -6.12
CA GLU A 125 -6.89 -16.66 -7.34
C GLU A 125 -7.69 -15.89 -8.40
N VAL A 126 -8.72 -15.14 -7.96
CA VAL A 126 -9.49 -14.27 -8.84
C VAL A 126 -8.61 -13.14 -9.39
N ALA A 127 -7.79 -12.51 -8.56
CA ALA A 127 -6.87 -11.45 -8.97
C ALA A 127 -5.90 -11.95 -10.05
N ARG A 128 -5.36 -13.16 -9.88
CA ARG A 128 -4.45 -13.77 -10.88
C ARG A 128 -5.17 -14.01 -12.22
N LYS A 129 -6.39 -14.56 -12.20
CA LYS A 129 -7.19 -14.79 -13.41
C LYS A 129 -7.51 -13.48 -14.15
N VAL A 130 -7.81 -12.41 -13.42
CA VAL A 130 -8.06 -11.08 -14.02
C VAL A 130 -6.78 -10.53 -14.64
N ALA A 131 -5.65 -10.62 -13.93
CA ALA A 131 -4.35 -10.17 -14.42
C ALA A 131 -3.93 -10.91 -15.71
N ASP A 132 -4.08 -12.24 -15.73
CA ASP A 132 -3.78 -13.08 -16.90
C ASP A 132 -4.65 -12.69 -18.10
N LYS A 133 -5.95 -12.46 -17.89
CA LYS A 133 -6.88 -12.02 -18.96
C LYS A 133 -6.49 -10.67 -19.54
N ARG A 134 -5.88 -9.78 -18.74
CA ARG A 134 -5.43 -8.45 -19.17
C ARG A 134 -3.99 -8.42 -19.67
N ASP A 135 -3.28 -9.55 -19.70
CA ASP A 135 -1.86 -9.64 -20.05
C ASP A 135 -0.98 -8.68 -19.22
N VAL A 136 -1.26 -8.59 -17.91
CA VAL A 136 -0.51 -7.78 -16.95
C VAL A 136 0.09 -8.69 -15.89
N LYS A 137 1.40 -8.56 -15.64
CA LYS A 137 2.08 -9.22 -14.51
C LYS A 137 1.76 -8.45 -13.22
N LEU A 138 0.50 -8.55 -12.76
CA LEU A 138 0.06 -7.88 -11.55
C LEU A 138 0.80 -8.42 -10.32
N PHE A 139 1.48 -7.54 -9.57
CA PHE A 139 2.10 -7.91 -8.29
C PHE A 139 1.03 -7.92 -7.19
N ILE A 140 0.66 -9.11 -6.71
CA ILE A 140 -0.33 -9.31 -5.65
C ILE A 140 0.39 -9.38 -4.31
N ASN A 141 0.32 -8.31 -3.51
CA ASN A 141 0.86 -8.22 -2.17
C ASN A 141 -0.22 -8.62 -1.15
N ALA A 142 -0.23 -9.88 -0.75
CA ALA A 142 -1.22 -10.40 0.20
C ALA A 142 -0.91 -9.91 1.62
N ARG A 143 -1.79 -9.07 2.17
CA ARG A 143 -1.67 -8.56 3.54
C ARG A 143 -2.36 -9.50 4.52
N THR A 144 -1.69 -9.77 5.62
CA THR A 144 -2.30 -10.39 6.79
C THR A 144 -2.28 -9.47 7.99
N ASP A 145 -3.41 -9.40 8.70
CA ASP A 145 -3.61 -8.57 9.87
C ASP A 145 -3.39 -9.32 11.20
N VAL A 146 -2.68 -10.46 11.17
CA VAL A 146 -2.36 -11.27 12.35
C VAL A 146 -1.77 -10.43 13.48
N TYR A 147 -0.82 -9.54 13.16
CA TYR A 147 -0.21 -8.62 14.13
C TYR A 147 -1.08 -7.39 14.39
N LEU A 148 -1.54 -6.72 13.35
CA LEU A 148 -2.24 -5.44 13.44
C LEU A 148 -3.55 -5.56 14.26
N LYS A 149 -4.25 -6.69 14.11
CA LYS A 149 -5.52 -6.97 14.81
C LYS A 149 -5.39 -7.98 15.94
N SER A 150 -4.16 -8.45 16.23
CA SER A 150 -3.92 -9.45 17.27
C SER A 150 -4.83 -10.67 17.12
N LEU A 151 -4.87 -11.26 15.93
CA LEU A 151 -5.83 -12.32 15.57
C LEU A 151 -5.58 -13.65 16.29
N VAL A 152 -4.36 -13.84 16.82
CA VAL A 152 -3.95 -14.99 17.64
C VAL A 152 -3.07 -14.52 18.80
N PRO A 153 -2.84 -15.36 19.84
CA PRO A 153 -1.88 -15.08 20.90
C PRO A 153 -0.50 -14.71 20.36
N ALA A 154 0.26 -13.91 21.12
CA ALA A 154 1.54 -13.35 20.65
C ALA A 154 2.53 -14.46 20.21
N GLU A 155 2.62 -15.54 20.96
CA GLU A 155 3.48 -16.70 20.72
C GLU A 155 3.17 -17.44 19.40
N ASP A 156 1.94 -17.34 18.91
CA ASP A 156 1.47 -18.04 17.72
C ASP A 156 1.54 -17.17 16.44
N ARG A 157 1.82 -15.86 16.55
CA ARG A 157 1.72 -14.91 15.43
C ARG A 157 2.66 -15.23 14.27
N VAL A 158 3.89 -15.62 14.55
CA VAL A 158 4.84 -16.01 13.49
C VAL A 158 4.33 -17.25 12.74
N ALA A 159 3.92 -18.28 13.48
CA ALA A 159 3.43 -19.54 12.89
C ALA A 159 2.18 -19.31 12.04
N GLU A 160 1.21 -18.53 12.54
CA GLU A 160 -0.03 -18.21 11.82
C GLU A 160 0.26 -17.34 10.58
N THR A 161 1.17 -16.36 10.67
CA THR A 161 1.59 -15.54 9.52
C THR A 161 2.20 -16.42 8.43
N LEU A 162 3.05 -17.37 8.79
CA LEU A 162 3.68 -18.29 7.83
C LEU A 162 2.66 -19.27 7.23
N ARG A 163 1.72 -19.78 8.02
CA ARG A 163 0.61 -20.62 7.53
C ARG A 163 -0.20 -19.87 6.46
N ARG A 164 -0.55 -18.61 6.73
CA ARG A 164 -1.26 -17.74 5.77
C ARG A 164 -0.40 -17.43 4.54
N ALA A 165 0.89 -17.14 4.74
CA ALA A 165 1.82 -16.90 3.64
C ALA A 165 1.86 -18.08 2.65
N ALA A 166 1.95 -19.32 3.15
CA ALA A 166 1.93 -20.52 2.31
C ALA A 166 0.62 -20.68 1.53
N LEU A 167 -0.53 -20.40 2.19
CA LEU A 167 -1.85 -20.43 1.55
C LEU A 167 -1.96 -19.38 0.44
N TYR A 168 -1.52 -18.14 0.71
CA TYR A 168 -1.58 -17.04 -0.26
C TYR A 168 -0.61 -17.24 -1.42
N GLN A 169 0.59 -17.78 -1.15
CA GLN A 169 1.54 -18.16 -2.20
C GLN A 169 0.96 -19.24 -3.12
N ALA A 170 0.32 -20.26 -2.57
CA ALA A 170 -0.33 -21.32 -3.37
C ALA A 170 -1.49 -20.76 -4.22
N ALA A 171 -2.18 -19.71 -3.75
CA ALA A 171 -3.22 -19.01 -4.48
C ALA A 171 -2.69 -18.05 -5.56
N GLY A 172 -1.38 -17.77 -5.60
CA GLY A 172 -0.74 -16.93 -6.60
C GLY A 172 -0.34 -15.53 -6.15
N ALA A 173 -0.18 -15.29 -4.83
CA ALA A 173 0.40 -14.05 -4.32
C ALA A 173 1.90 -13.96 -4.69
N ASP A 174 2.37 -12.74 -4.95
CA ASP A 174 3.78 -12.43 -5.26
C ASP A 174 4.54 -11.86 -4.06
N GLY A 175 3.85 -11.37 -3.05
CA GLY A 175 4.42 -10.83 -1.81
C GLY A 175 3.54 -11.09 -0.60
N LEU A 176 4.16 -11.08 0.58
CA LEU A 176 3.50 -11.15 1.88
C LEU A 176 3.62 -9.79 2.59
N PHE A 177 2.50 -9.20 2.98
CA PHE A 177 2.50 -8.01 3.82
C PHE A 177 2.11 -8.37 5.25
N ALA A 178 3.10 -8.47 6.13
CA ALA A 178 2.92 -8.70 7.56
C ALA A 178 2.69 -7.37 8.28
N ALA A 179 1.45 -6.86 8.21
CA ALA A 179 1.12 -5.56 8.77
C ALA A 179 1.13 -5.60 10.30
N GLY A 180 1.88 -4.66 10.93
CA GLY A 180 1.91 -4.51 12.39
C GLY A 180 3.06 -5.21 13.11
N VAL A 181 3.84 -6.07 12.45
CA VAL A 181 5.05 -6.64 13.06
C VAL A 181 6.15 -5.59 13.18
N THR A 182 6.78 -5.47 14.36
CA THR A 182 7.88 -4.53 14.63
C THR A 182 9.10 -5.21 15.26
N SER A 183 8.94 -6.40 15.84
CA SER A 183 10.04 -7.15 16.46
C SER A 183 11.02 -7.67 15.40
N ALA A 184 12.31 -7.29 15.52
CA ALA A 184 13.38 -7.76 14.62
C ALA A 184 13.45 -9.28 14.55
N TYR A 185 13.30 -9.96 15.70
CA TYR A 185 13.31 -11.42 15.78
C TYR A 185 12.15 -12.07 14.98
N GLU A 186 10.94 -11.54 15.14
CA GLU A 186 9.77 -12.06 14.42
C GLU A 186 9.83 -11.75 12.93
N ILE A 187 10.29 -10.54 12.55
CA ILE A 187 10.51 -10.15 11.15
C ILE A 187 11.51 -11.11 10.49
N GLU A 188 12.64 -11.41 11.15
CA GLU A 188 13.63 -12.35 10.61
C GLU A 188 13.04 -13.75 10.46
N ALA A 189 12.30 -14.23 11.47
CA ALA A 189 11.64 -15.53 11.43
C ALA A 189 10.63 -15.64 10.27
N ILE A 190 9.82 -14.59 10.05
CA ILE A 190 8.89 -14.53 8.92
C ILE A 190 9.64 -14.52 7.59
N CYS A 191 10.68 -13.68 7.44
CA CYS A 191 11.46 -13.60 6.20
C CYS A 191 12.17 -14.94 5.86
N LYS A 192 12.65 -15.67 6.86
CA LYS A 192 13.27 -17.00 6.66
C LYS A 192 12.26 -18.11 6.39
N GLY A 193 11.02 -17.95 6.86
CA GLY A 193 9.97 -18.98 6.78
C GLY A 193 9.13 -18.95 5.50
N THR A 194 9.29 -17.94 4.63
CA THR A 194 8.56 -17.85 3.35
C THR A 194 9.49 -17.53 2.19
N ALA A 195 9.14 -18.00 1.00
CA ALA A 195 9.81 -17.59 -0.24
C ALA A 195 9.27 -16.25 -0.82
N LEU A 196 8.14 -15.77 -0.29
CA LEU A 196 7.57 -14.51 -0.74
C LEU A 196 8.42 -13.31 -0.26
N PRO A 197 8.65 -12.28 -1.10
CA PRO A 197 9.13 -10.99 -0.65
C PRO A 197 8.26 -10.44 0.48
N VAL A 198 8.88 -10.17 1.64
CA VAL A 198 8.14 -9.68 2.82
C VAL A 198 8.08 -8.16 2.81
N ASN A 199 6.88 -7.62 2.97
CA ASN A 199 6.58 -6.23 3.22
C ASN A 199 6.26 -6.00 4.70
N VAL A 200 6.81 -4.94 5.29
CA VAL A 200 6.44 -4.45 6.63
C VAL A 200 5.89 -3.03 6.56
N LEU A 201 5.14 -2.62 7.59
CA LEU A 201 4.54 -1.29 7.71
C LEU A 201 5.46 -0.38 8.52
N GLY A 202 5.66 0.85 8.07
CA GLY A 202 6.46 1.88 8.75
C GLY A 202 5.80 2.37 10.04
N LEU A 203 6.03 1.66 11.13
CA LEU A 203 5.50 1.95 12.46
C LEU A 203 6.62 2.35 13.43
N ALA A 204 6.24 3.03 14.51
CA ALA A 204 7.15 3.30 15.60
C ALA A 204 7.69 1.97 16.20
N GLY A 205 8.98 1.94 16.48
CA GLY A 205 9.67 0.74 17.02
C GLY A 205 10.15 -0.25 15.96
N LEU A 206 9.91 0.02 14.68
CA LEU A 206 10.45 -0.80 13.59
C LEU A 206 11.99 -0.63 13.51
N PRO A 207 12.76 -1.71 13.20
CA PRO A 207 14.19 -1.58 12.90
C PRO A 207 14.47 -0.60 11.76
N SER A 208 15.70 -0.08 11.70
CA SER A 208 16.14 0.81 10.62
C SER A 208 16.07 0.13 9.26
N PRO A 209 15.97 0.89 8.13
CA PRO A 209 15.94 0.30 6.79
C PRO A 209 17.11 -0.64 6.48
N ASP A 210 18.31 -0.34 6.95
CA ASP A 210 19.48 -1.21 6.76
C ASP A 210 19.38 -2.51 7.55
N GLU A 211 18.86 -2.45 8.78
CA GLU A 211 18.56 -3.64 9.57
C GLU A 211 17.43 -4.47 8.93
N LEU A 212 16.34 -3.84 8.50
CA LEU A 212 15.25 -4.52 7.79
C LEU A 212 15.75 -5.27 6.55
N LYS A 213 16.63 -4.65 5.77
CA LYS A 213 17.28 -5.28 4.62
C LYS A 213 18.07 -6.52 5.03
N THR A 214 18.82 -6.43 6.13
CA THR A 214 19.63 -7.54 6.68
C THR A 214 18.74 -8.68 7.18
N LEU A 215 17.59 -8.35 7.79
CA LEU A 215 16.58 -9.33 8.24
C LEU A 215 15.85 -10.02 7.09
N GLY A 216 16.02 -9.55 5.83
CA GLY A 216 15.42 -10.16 4.67
C GLY A 216 14.14 -9.48 4.15
N VAL A 217 13.75 -8.34 4.74
CA VAL A 217 12.61 -7.54 4.24
C VAL A 217 12.90 -7.02 2.84
N ARG A 218 11.90 -7.04 1.97
CA ARG A 218 11.99 -6.59 0.58
C ARG A 218 11.18 -5.33 0.29
N ARG A 219 10.21 -5.00 1.13
CA ARG A 219 9.39 -3.78 0.99
C ARG A 219 9.10 -3.18 2.36
N LEU A 220 9.25 -1.86 2.46
CA LEU A 220 8.83 -1.03 3.57
C LEU A 220 7.80 -0.03 3.06
N SER A 221 6.55 -0.14 3.51
CA SER A 221 5.44 0.74 3.11
C SER A 221 5.13 1.77 4.19
N ALA A 222 4.88 3.02 3.80
CA ALA A 222 4.57 4.10 4.74
C ALA A 222 3.13 4.01 5.32
N GLY A 223 2.21 3.33 4.63
CA GLY A 223 0.81 3.26 5.03
C GLY A 223 0.13 4.64 5.06
N SER A 224 -0.74 4.88 6.03
CA SER A 224 -1.45 6.15 6.22
C SER A 224 -0.61 7.24 6.89
N GLY A 225 0.57 6.91 7.43
CA GLY A 225 1.33 7.81 8.32
C GLY A 225 1.66 9.18 7.71
N ILE A 226 1.94 9.26 6.40
CA ILE A 226 2.17 10.56 5.74
C ILE A 226 0.89 11.40 5.70
N ALA A 227 -0.27 10.79 5.39
CA ALA A 227 -1.54 11.49 5.37
C ALA A 227 -1.95 11.95 6.79
N GLU A 228 -1.75 11.11 7.80
CA GLU A 228 -1.99 11.47 9.20
C GLU A 228 -1.17 12.69 9.61
N PHE A 229 0.13 12.70 9.29
CA PHE A 229 0.99 13.86 9.55
C PHE A 229 0.51 15.11 8.81
N MET A 230 0.13 14.99 7.54
CA MET A 230 -0.38 16.10 6.74
C MET A 230 -1.67 16.68 7.32
N TYR A 231 -2.62 15.86 7.75
CA TYR A 231 -3.84 16.32 8.42
C TYR A 231 -3.55 16.98 9.77
N GLY A 232 -2.60 16.47 10.55
CA GLY A 232 -2.15 17.09 11.80
C GLY A 232 -1.55 18.48 11.57
N ALA A 233 -0.65 18.61 10.59
CA ALA A 233 -0.06 19.89 10.19
C ALA A 233 -1.12 20.87 9.67
N MET A 234 -2.03 20.42 8.80
CA MET A 234 -3.15 21.21 8.31
C MET A 234 -4.04 21.71 9.44
N GLY A 235 -4.36 20.84 10.41
CA GLY A 235 -5.15 21.22 11.60
C GLY A 235 -4.50 22.36 12.39
N SER A 236 -3.18 22.31 12.59
CA SER A 236 -2.42 23.37 13.27
C SER A 236 -2.46 24.70 12.48
N LEU A 237 -2.26 24.64 11.16
CA LEU A 237 -2.32 25.81 10.28
C LEU A 237 -3.71 26.44 10.25
N VAL A 238 -4.77 25.62 10.13
CA VAL A 238 -6.16 26.09 10.16
C VAL A 238 -6.48 26.76 11.49
N LYS A 239 -6.08 26.16 12.61
CA LYS A 239 -6.28 26.75 13.94
C LYS A 239 -5.64 28.12 14.06
N SER A 240 -4.39 28.30 13.62
CA SER A 240 -3.69 29.59 13.67
C SER A 240 -4.35 30.64 12.76
N PHE A 241 -4.75 30.25 11.56
CA PHE A 241 -5.40 31.10 10.60
C PHE A 241 -6.78 31.61 11.08
N LEU A 242 -7.61 30.70 11.64
CA LEU A 242 -8.90 31.07 12.20
C LEU A 242 -8.78 32.00 13.41
N ALA A 243 -7.70 31.89 14.19
CA ALA A 243 -7.49 32.73 15.37
C ALA A 243 -6.92 34.12 15.04
N SER A 244 -6.09 34.24 14.02
CA SER A 244 -5.28 35.46 13.79
C SER A 244 -5.25 35.95 12.35
N GLY A 245 -5.81 35.22 11.40
CA GLY A 245 -5.67 35.50 9.96
C GLY A 245 -4.25 35.24 9.41
N LYS A 246 -3.39 34.61 10.20
CA LYS A 246 -1.98 34.29 9.81
C LYS A 246 -1.75 32.79 9.82
N LEU A 247 -0.95 32.31 8.87
CA LEU A 247 -0.45 30.94 8.85
C LEU A 247 0.82 30.84 9.71
N ASP A 248 0.75 30.10 10.79
CA ASP A 248 1.92 29.74 11.60
C ASP A 248 2.46 28.40 11.11
N THR A 249 3.56 28.42 10.38
CA THR A 249 4.11 27.25 9.70
C THR A 249 5.03 26.41 10.59
N HIS A 250 5.34 26.86 11.83
CA HIS A 250 6.19 26.11 12.79
C HIS A 250 7.44 25.51 12.13
N ASP A 251 8.20 26.27 11.38
CA ASP A 251 9.42 25.84 10.66
C ASP A 251 9.18 24.88 9.46
N LEU A 252 7.95 24.51 9.16
CA LEU A 252 7.67 23.73 7.94
C LEU A 252 7.78 24.63 6.70
N LYS A 253 8.63 24.22 5.77
CA LYS A 253 8.76 24.93 4.49
C LYS A 253 7.58 24.57 3.59
N ALA A 254 6.76 25.57 3.26
CA ALA A 254 5.71 25.43 2.28
C ALA A 254 6.28 25.38 0.85
N PHE A 255 5.67 24.58 -0.02
CA PHE A 255 5.85 24.73 -1.46
C PHE A 255 5.17 25.99 -1.94
N THR A 256 5.80 26.72 -2.85
CA THR A 256 5.15 27.85 -3.54
C THR A 256 4.12 27.35 -4.56
N TYR A 257 3.19 28.21 -4.94
CA TYR A 257 2.23 27.96 -6.02
C TYR A 257 2.93 27.49 -7.31
N GLY A 258 4.05 28.11 -7.68
CA GLY A 258 4.82 27.76 -8.87
C GLY A 258 5.48 26.37 -8.78
N GLU A 259 5.98 25.99 -7.61
CA GLU A 259 6.57 24.67 -7.37
C GLU A 259 5.51 23.58 -7.49
N VAL A 260 4.34 23.74 -6.85
CA VAL A 260 3.25 22.73 -6.94
C VAL A 260 2.75 22.60 -8.38
N ASN A 261 2.49 23.72 -9.08
CA ASN A 261 2.08 23.67 -10.48
C ASN A 261 3.16 23.07 -11.40
N GLY A 262 4.43 23.28 -11.07
CA GLY A 262 5.56 22.70 -11.79
C GLY A 262 5.64 21.18 -11.71
N LEU A 263 5.12 20.57 -10.64
CA LEU A 263 5.06 19.11 -10.50
C LEU A 263 4.21 18.46 -11.60
N LEU A 264 3.15 19.14 -12.05
CA LEU A 264 2.09 18.60 -12.90
C LEU A 264 2.23 18.98 -14.40
N LYS A 265 3.28 19.70 -14.75
CA LYS A 265 3.65 20.02 -16.13
C LYS A 265 4.61 19.01 -16.72
#